data_d8dac1f7dc834a91d5f81a47b6b767a6
#
_entry.id   d8dac1f7dc834a91d5f81a47b6b767a6
#
_cell.length_a   1.000
_cell.length_b   1.000
_cell.length_c   1.000
_cell.angle_alpha   90.00
_cell.angle_beta   90.00
_cell.angle_gamma   90.00
#
_symmetry.space_group_name_H-M   'P 1'
#
loop_
_entity.id
_entity.type
_entity.pdbx_description
1 polymer ?
#
loop_
_entity_poly.entity_id
_entity_poly.type
_entity_poly.pdbx_seq_one_letter_code
_entity_poly.pdbx_strand_id
1 'polypeptide(L)'
;KIVEKLSIPAFIMDVYSDVIAINYIAAAFFQVTPTVMDVASKVPGGYSTVRMMFGKDLHLRSKILENWDQYAVGSMRFVRENSLRYRAKPYFQYLMKSFQDRNEFPLFERYWRMVSSFEQDREANVDVFSYTHADYGSLNYATATTVSITPYGELFLNQYLPLDDHTRNLFSALEQQAGQGVVTELA
;
A
#
# COMPACT_ATOMS: atom_id res chain seq x y z
N LYS A 1 14.19 -10.72 1.90
CA LYS A 1 14.30 -12.21 2.09
C LYS A 1 13.21 -12.81 2.99
N ILE A 2 12.68 -12.11 4.01
CA ILE A 2 11.55 -12.63 4.82
C ILE A 2 10.25 -12.53 4.02
N VAL A 3 9.98 -11.39 3.43
CA VAL A 3 8.78 -11.11 2.63
C VAL A 3 8.63 -12.07 1.45
N GLU A 4 9.73 -12.44 0.79
CA GLU A 4 9.76 -13.35 -0.35
C GLU A 4 9.30 -14.78 -0.03
N LYS A 5 9.31 -15.17 1.26
CA LYS A 5 8.90 -16.49 1.72
C LYS A 5 7.42 -16.61 2.10
N LEU A 6 6.69 -15.51 2.03
CA LEU A 6 5.27 -15.48 2.38
C LEU A 6 4.43 -15.88 1.16
N SER A 7 3.51 -16.82 1.34
CA SER A 7 2.57 -17.32 0.32
C SER A 7 1.30 -16.46 0.21
N ILE A 8 1.34 -15.22 0.69
CA ILE A 8 0.28 -14.24 0.59
C ILE A 8 0.87 -12.89 0.17
N PRO A 9 0.09 -11.96 -0.39
CA PRO A 9 0.58 -10.62 -0.71
C PRO A 9 1.15 -9.95 0.54
N ALA A 10 2.40 -9.49 0.45
CA ALA A 10 3.08 -8.86 1.57
C ALA A 10 4.12 -7.84 1.10
N PHE A 11 4.27 -6.77 1.88
CA PHE A 11 5.31 -5.77 1.66
C PHE A 11 5.76 -5.14 2.98
N ILE A 12 6.98 -4.61 2.99
CA ILE A 12 7.52 -3.84 4.09
C ILE A 12 7.56 -2.38 3.70
N MET A 13 7.10 -1.51 4.58
CA MET A 13 7.24 -0.05 4.42
C MET A 13 7.78 0.58 5.70
N ASP A 14 8.29 1.80 5.56
CA ASP A 14 8.72 2.62 6.68
C ASP A 14 7.58 3.49 7.26
N VAL A 15 7.94 4.35 8.21
CA VAL A 15 7.02 5.30 8.88
C VAL A 15 6.42 6.35 7.94
N TYR A 16 7.01 6.57 6.78
CA TYR A 16 6.54 7.51 5.76
C TYR A 16 5.70 6.82 4.69
N SER A 17 5.51 5.50 4.82
CA SER A 17 4.83 4.65 3.86
C SER A 17 5.60 4.40 2.56
N ASP A 18 6.91 4.64 2.56
CA ASP A 18 7.79 4.25 1.49
C ASP A 18 7.97 2.72 1.51
N VAL A 19 7.73 2.07 0.37
CA VAL A 19 7.83 0.61 0.24
C VAL A 19 9.29 0.22 0.10
N ILE A 20 9.81 -0.48 1.12
CA ILE A 20 11.21 -0.93 1.21
C ILE A 20 11.41 -2.30 0.55
N ALA A 21 10.40 -3.17 0.65
CA ALA A 21 10.42 -4.48 0.03
C ALA A 21 9.00 -4.96 -0.25
N ILE A 22 8.82 -5.72 -1.32
CA ILE A 22 7.53 -6.26 -1.74
C ILE A 22 7.75 -7.68 -2.26
N ASN A 23 6.87 -8.64 -1.94
CA ASN A 23 6.94 -9.95 -2.54
C ASN A 23 6.25 -9.99 -3.90
N TYR A 24 6.50 -11.05 -4.66
CA TYR A 24 5.94 -11.22 -6.01
C TYR A 24 4.43 -11.19 -6.05
N ILE A 25 3.78 -11.81 -5.06
CA ILE A 25 2.33 -11.91 -5.00
C ILE A 25 1.75 -10.50 -4.85
N ALA A 26 2.30 -9.69 -3.96
CA ALA A 26 1.89 -8.30 -3.80
C ALA A 26 2.24 -7.44 -5.02
N ALA A 27 3.41 -7.63 -5.63
CA ALA A 27 3.79 -6.93 -6.85
C ALA A 27 2.82 -7.23 -8.00
N ALA A 28 2.46 -8.51 -8.19
CA ALA A 28 1.47 -8.93 -9.18
C ALA A 28 0.07 -8.40 -8.86
N PHE A 29 -0.34 -8.49 -7.59
CA PHE A 29 -1.64 -8.01 -7.11
C PHE A 29 -1.83 -6.51 -7.35
N PHE A 30 -0.82 -5.70 -7.05
CA PHE A 30 -0.83 -4.26 -7.30
C PHE A 30 -0.39 -3.87 -8.72
N GLN A 31 -0.13 -4.84 -9.58
CA GLN A 31 0.34 -4.62 -10.96
C GLN A 31 1.61 -3.76 -11.04
N VAL A 32 2.51 -3.97 -10.08
CA VAL A 32 3.81 -3.29 -10.01
C VAL A 32 4.73 -3.88 -11.07
N THR A 33 4.96 -3.13 -12.14
CA THR A 33 5.87 -3.53 -13.21
C THR A 33 7.25 -2.91 -13.04
N PRO A 34 8.31 -3.44 -13.66
CA PRO A 34 9.63 -2.78 -13.70
C PRO A 34 9.56 -1.33 -14.19
N THR A 35 8.68 -1.03 -15.16
CA THR A 35 8.46 0.33 -15.65
C THR A 35 7.89 1.25 -14.57
N VAL A 36 6.92 0.77 -13.80
CA VAL A 36 6.35 1.50 -12.65
C VAL A 36 7.42 1.80 -11.62
N MET A 37 8.28 0.82 -11.31
CA MET A 37 9.38 1.00 -10.37
C MET A 37 10.43 1.99 -10.86
N ASP A 38 10.79 1.94 -12.14
CA ASP A 38 11.73 2.90 -12.73
C ASP A 38 11.20 4.33 -12.68
N VAL A 39 9.93 4.55 -13.00
CA VAL A 39 9.28 5.87 -12.88
C VAL A 39 9.22 6.31 -11.43
N ALA A 40 8.77 5.44 -10.53
CA ALA A 40 8.64 5.76 -9.10
C ALA A 40 9.97 6.17 -8.46
N SER A 41 11.08 5.56 -8.87
CA SER A 41 12.42 5.89 -8.35
C SER A 41 12.87 7.32 -8.66
N LYS A 42 12.28 7.96 -9.68
CA LYS A 42 12.66 9.28 -10.21
C LYS A 42 11.78 10.42 -9.74
N VAL A 43 10.73 10.14 -8.99
CA VAL A 43 9.71 11.14 -8.63
C VAL A 43 9.58 11.31 -7.12
N PRO A 44 9.09 12.47 -6.66
CA PRO A 44 8.82 12.72 -5.25
C PRO A 44 7.86 11.68 -4.64
N GLY A 45 8.16 11.25 -3.42
CA GLY A 45 7.39 10.20 -2.75
C GLY A 45 7.70 8.79 -3.26
N GLY A 46 8.57 8.65 -4.25
CA GLY A 46 9.11 7.39 -4.71
C GLY A 46 8.07 6.30 -4.92
N TYR A 47 8.37 5.09 -4.50
CA TYR A 47 7.42 3.99 -4.44
C TYR A 47 6.81 3.92 -3.03
N SER A 48 5.73 4.64 -2.82
CA SER A 48 5.00 4.71 -1.55
C SER A 48 3.56 4.25 -1.69
N THR A 49 2.95 3.81 -0.58
CA THR A 49 1.53 3.44 -0.58
C THR A 49 0.62 4.63 -0.93
N VAL A 50 1.03 5.85 -0.59
CA VAL A 50 0.33 7.08 -0.97
C VAL A 50 0.32 7.26 -2.49
N ARG A 51 1.47 7.05 -3.16
CA ARG A 51 1.53 7.12 -4.63
C ARG A 51 0.74 6.00 -5.27
N MET A 52 0.78 4.79 -4.72
CA MET A 52 -0.03 3.67 -5.22
C MET A 52 -1.52 3.99 -5.23
N MET A 53 -2.00 4.67 -4.19
CA MET A 53 -3.42 5.02 -4.06
C MET A 53 -3.82 6.26 -4.87
N PHE A 54 -3.02 7.31 -4.81
CA PHE A 54 -3.42 8.64 -5.27
C PHE A 54 -2.57 9.20 -6.39
N GLY A 55 -1.46 8.54 -6.75
CA GLY A 55 -0.62 8.95 -7.87
C GLY A 55 -1.36 8.80 -9.19
N LYS A 56 -1.30 9.82 -10.04
CA LYS A 56 -1.96 9.81 -11.37
C LYS A 56 -1.45 8.70 -12.29
N ASP A 57 -0.23 8.22 -12.03
CA ASP A 57 0.49 7.25 -12.85
C ASP A 57 0.19 5.78 -12.51
N LEU A 58 -0.36 5.49 -11.32
CA LEU A 58 -0.57 4.10 -10.86
C LEU A 58 -2.00 3.58 -10.99
N HIS A 59 -2.94 4.43 -11.29
CA HIS A 59 -4.32 4.09 -11.67
C HIS A 59 -5.11 3.15 -10.72
N LEU A 60 -4.64 2.92 -9.48
CA LEU A 60 -5.33 2.03 -8.54
C LEU A 60 -6.80 2.45 -8.33
N ARG A 61 -7.06 3.76 -8.31
CA ARG A 61 -8.42 4.30 -8.19
C ARG A 61 -9.36 3.78 -9.28
N SER A 62 -8.88 3.64 -10.52
CA SER A 62 -9.70 3.14 -11.63
C SER A 62 -9.93 1.62 -11.57
N LYS A 63 -9.12 0.91 -10.79
CA LYS A 63 -9.24 -0.54 -10.60
C LYS A 63 -10.21 -0.93 -9.50
N ILE A 64 -10.48 -0.04 -8.55
CA ILE A 64 -11.45 -0.27 -7.47
C ILE A 64 -12.78 0.34 -7.89
N LEU A 65 -13.73 -0.51 -8.31
CA LEU A 65 -15.01 -0.11 -8.86
C LEU A 65 -16.00 0.31 -7.77
N GLU A 66 -15.97 -0.42 -6.64
CA GLU A 66 -16.87 -0.19 -5.50
C GLU A 66 -16.07 -0.06 -4.21
N ASN A 67 -16.63 0.65 -3.24
CA ASN A 67 -16.06 0.85 -1.89
C ASN A 67 -14.69 1.56 -1.85
N TRP A 68 -14.38 2.35 -2.90
CA TRP A 68 -13.14 3.11 -2.94
C TRP A 68 -12.93 4.00 -1.71
N ASP A 69 -13.97 4.73 -1.28
CA ASP A 69 -13.83 5.66 -0.15
C ASP A 69 -13.45 4.92 1.14
N GLN A 70 -14.02 3.74 1.39
CA GLN A 70 -13.65 2.90 2.53
C GLN A 70 -12.20 2.44 2.45
N TYR A 71 -11.79 1.96 1.28
CA TYR A 71 -10.40 1.54 1.03
C TYR A 71 -9.41 2.70 1.23
N ALA A 72 -9.68 3.85 0.63
CA ALA A 72 -8.82 5.02 0.68
C ALA A 72 -8.72 5.61 2.11
N VAL A 73 -9.84 5.66 2.84
CA VAL A 73 -9.86 6.14 4.24
C VAL A 73 -9.09 5.20 5.16
N GLY A 74 -9.31 3.89 5.07
CA GLY A 74 -8.58 2.90 5.88
C GLY A 74 -7.07 3.00 5.67
N SER A 75 -6.65 2.98 4.42
CA SER A 75 -5.23 3.09 4.05
C SER A 75 -4.62 4.43 4.47
N MET A 76 -5.33 5.54 4.25
CA MET A 76 -4.85 6.88 4.62
C MET A 76 -4.77 7.07 6.14
N ARG A 77 -5.66 6.43 6.89
CA ARG A 77 -5.60 6.44 8.36
C ARG A 77 -4.28 5.87 8.84
N PHE A 78 -3.90 4.70 8.34
CA PHE A 78 -2.62 4.07 8.67
C PHE A 78 -1.43 5.00 8.37
N VAL A 79 -1.39 5.58 7.15
CA VAL A 79 -0.34 6.53 6.75
C VAL A 79 -0.23 7.70 7.73
N ARG A 80 -1.37 8.33 8.03
CA ARG A 80 -1.42 9.53 8.86
C ARG A 80 -0.98 9.23 10.29
N GLU A 81 -1.48 8.19 10.91
CA GLU A 81 -1.18 7.82 12.28
C GLU A 81 0.31 7.52 12.50
N ASN A 82 0.94 6.84 11.54
CA ASN A 82 2.34 6.46 11.66
C ASN A 82 3.30 7.59 11.29
N SER A 83 2.94 8.45 10.34
CA SER A 83 3.85 9.51 9.86
C SER A 83 3.77 10.81 10.65
N LEU A 84 2.64 11.17 11.27
CA LEU A 84 2.46 12.46 11.95
C LEU A 84 3.41 12.72 13.11
N ARG A 85 3.88 11.68 13.80
CA ARG A 85 4.90 11.82 14.88
C ARG A 85 6.24 12.32 14.34
N TYR A 86 6.46 12.21 13.03
CA TYR A 86 7.66 12.70 12.33
C TYR A 86 7.45 14.02 11.60
N ARG A 87 6.35 14.75 11.87
CA ARG A 87 5.97 15.99 11.17
C ARG A 87 7.04 17.09 11.16
N ALA A 88 7.95 17.10 12.14
CA ALA A 88 9.06 18.06 12.21
C ALA A 88 10.27 17.65 11.35
N LYS A 89 10.28 16.43 10.82
CA LYS A 89 11.41 15.95 10.00
C LYS A 89 11.36 16.55 8.60
N PRO A 90 12.51 16.96 8.04
CA PRO A 90 12.57 17.56 6.68
C PRO A 90 11.97 16.64 5.60
N TYR A 91 12.17 15.33 5.70
CA TYR A 91 11.63 14.37 4.74
C TYR A 91 10.09 14.32 4.78
N PHE A 92 9.48 14.31 5.96
CA PHE A 92 8.02 14.40 6.07
C PHE A 92 7.48 15.69 5.41
N GLN A 93 8.12 16.83 5.69
CA GLN A 93 7.70 18.11 5.12
C GLN A 93 7.83 18.13 3.60
N TYR A 94 8.89 17.54 3.07
CA TYR A 94 9.09 17.36 1.63
C TYR A 94 7.99 16.48 1.01
N LEU A 95 7.68 15.32 1.61
CA LEU A 95 6.61 14.43 1.15
C LEU A 95 5.26 15.13 1.17
N MET A 96 4.91 15.80 2.26
CA MET A 96 3.63 16.51 2.38
C MET A 96 3.49 17.61 1.31
N LYS A 97 4.56 18.35 1.03
CA LYS A 97 4.57 19.34 -0.05
C LYS A 97 4.36 18.67 -1.41
N SER A 98 4.98 17.52 -1.64
CA SER A 98 4.86 16.77 -2.90
C SER A 98 3.44 16.20 -3.08
N PHE A 99 2.86 15.60 -2.03
CA PHE A 99 1.52 15.02 -2.07
C PHE A 99 0.40 16.06 -2.20
N GLN A 100 0.66 17.33 -1.87
CA GLN A 100 -0.27 18.44 -2.08
C GLN A 100 -0.33 18.92 -3.53
N ASP A 101 0.57 18.47 -4.39
CA ASP A 101 0.46 18.76 -5.83
C ASP A 101 -0.72 17.99 -6.44
N ARG A 102 -1.81 18.72 -6.70
CA ARG A 102 -3.05 18.16 -7.23
C ARG A 102 -2.92 17.60 -8.65
N ASN A 103 -1.90 18.00 -9.40
CA ASN A 103 -1.65 17.45 -10.72
C ASN A 103 -1.06 16.04 -10.64
N GLU A 104 -0.29 15.77 -9.57
CA GLU A 104 0.33 14.46 -9.33
C GLU A 104 -0.52 13.58 -8.42
N PHE A 105 -1.21 14.16 -7.43
CA PHE A 105 -1.98 13.46 -6.40
C PHE A 105 -3.39 14.08 -6.24
N PRO A 106 -4.28 13.96 -7.22
CA PRO A 106 -5.54 14.73 -7.28
C PRO A 106 -6.49 14.51 -6.11
N LEU A 107 -6.41 13.38 -5.43
CA LEU A 107 -7.32 13.02 -4.34
C LEU A 107 -6.67 13.04 -2.95
N PHE A 108 -5.36 13.18 -2.85
CA PHE A 108 -4.63 13.07 -1.57
C PHE A 108 -5.19 14.01 -0.50
N GLU A 109 -5.32 15.30 -0.81
CA GLU A 109 -5.76 16.33 0.15
C GLU A 109 -7.17 16.04 0.71
N ARG A 110 -8.07 15.53 -0.13
CA ARG A 110 -9.43 15.15 0.28
C ARG A 110 -9.37 14.10 1.38
N TYR A 111 -8.69 12.97 1.14
CA TYR A 111 -8.64 11.85 2.08
C TYR A 111 -7.78 12.15 3.32
N TRP A 112 -6.72 12.94 3.15
CA TRP A 112 -5.93 13.43 4.29
C TRP A 112 -6.76 14.22 5.28
N ARG A 113 -7.68 15.08 4.79
CA ARG A 113 -8.61 15.84 5.63
C ARG A 113 -9.72 14.97 6.20
N MET A 114 -10.27 14.05 5.43
CA MET A 114 -11.31 13.15 5.90
C MET A 114 -10.85 12.36 7.14
N VAL A 115 -9.65 11.79 7.09
CA VAL A 115 -9.10 11.01 8.21
C VAL A 115 -8.88 11.90 9.46
N SER A 116 -8.59 13.19 9.29
CA SER A 116 -8.38 14.09 10.44
C SER A 116 -9.65 14.39 11.25
N SER A 117 -10.83 14.20 10.66
CA SER A 117 -12.12 14.42 11.32
C SER A 117 -12.71 13.18 11.98
N PHE A 118 -12.11 12.01 11.76
CA PHE A 118 -12.55 10.76 12.38
C PHE A 118 -11.65 10.41 13.58
N GLU A 119 -11.91 11.06 14.73
CA GLU A 119 -11.48 10.50 16.01
C GLU A 119 -12.48 9.41 16.38
N GLN A 120 -12.17 8.15 16.10
CA GLN A 120 -12.98 7.04 16.59
C GLN A 120 -12.18 5.80 16.92
N ASP A 121 -12.56 5.27 18.09
CA ASP A 121 -12.34 4.00 18.74
C ASP A 121 -11.65 2.92 17.89
N ARG A 122 -10.44 2.58 18.28
CA ARG A 122 -9.72 1.41 17.80
C ARG A 122 -10.09 0.21 18.63
N GLU A 123 -10.86 -0.66 18.06
CA GLU A 123 -10.99 -2.06 18.51
C GLU A 123 -10.28 -2.99 17.56
N ALA A 124 -9.16 -2.90 17.12
CA ALA A 124 -8.31 -3.96 16.56
C ALA A 124 -7.23 -3.43 15.59
N ASN A 125 -6.05 -4.04 15.63
CA ASN A 125 -4.95 -3.87 14.67
C ASN A 125 -5.20 -4.56 13.31
N VAL A 126 -6.44 -4.81 12.95
CA VAL A 126 -6.81 -5.54 11.73
C VAL A 126 -7.85 -4.73 10.96
N ASP A 127 -7.42 -4.15 9.85
CA ASP A 127 -8.35 -3.51 8.92
C ASP A 127 -8.89 -4.54 7.93
N VAL A 128 -10.20 -4.60 7.77
CA VAL A 128 -10.88 -5.46 6.79
C VAL A 128 -11.22 -4.64 5.56
N PHE A 129 -10.83 -5.13 4.41
CA PHE A 129 -11.10 -4.53 3.11
C PHE A 129 -12.02 -5.43 2.29
N SER A 130 -13.15 -4.85 1.84
CA SER A 130 -14.10 -5.50 0.95
C SER A 130 -14.45 -4.55 -0.18
N TYR A 131 -14.08 -4.90 -1.43
CA TYR A 131 -14.32 -4.07 -2.60
C TYR A 131 -14.35 -4.90 -3.88
N THR A 132 -14.86 -4.30 -4.97
CA THR A 132 -14.85 -4.90 -6.30
C THR A 132 -13.70 -4.34 -7.11
N HIS A 133 -12.77 -5.23 -7.52
CA HIS A 133 -11.65 -4.90 -8.39
C HIS A 133 -11.98 -5.19 -9.85
N ALA A 134 -11.58 -4.29 -10.76
CA ALA A 134 -11.91 -4.40 -12.19
C ALA A 134 -11.41 -5.70 -12.84
N ASP A 135 -10.22 -6.17 -12.48
CA ASP A 135 -9.60 -7.35 -13.08
C ASP A 135 -9.83 -8.64 -12.24
N TYR A 136 -10.07 -8.51 -10.94
CA TYR A 136 -10.09 -9.65 -10.00
C TYR A 136 -11.47 -9.94 -9.40
N GLY A 137 -12.47 -9.09 -9.65
CA GLY A 137 -13.82 -9.24 -9.06
C GLY A 137 -13.88 -8.82 -7.59
N SER A 138 -14.81 -9.40 -6.84
CA SER A 138 -14.97 -9.11 -5.41
C SER A 138 -13.82 -9.64 -4.60
N LEU A 139 -13.18 -8.77 -3.83
CA LEU A 139 -12.07 -9.10 -2.94
C LEU A 139 -12.44 -8.84 -1.50
N ASN A 140 -12.07 -9.77 -0.63
CA ASN A 140 -12.33 -9.67 0.80
C ASN A 140 -11.12 -10.19 1.58
N TYR A 141 -10.38 -9.30 2.22
CA TYR A 141 -9.19 -9.64 2.99
C TYR A 141 -9.02 -8.73 4.21
N ALA A 142 -8.30 -9.24 5.19
CA ALA A 142 -7.82 -8.47 6.32
C ALA A 142 -6.36 -8.10 6.12
N THR A 143 -5.94 -6.95 6.64
CA THR A 143 -4.51 -6.62 6.73
C THR A 143 -4.01 -6.91 8.13
N ALA A 144 -2.90 -7.63 8.23
CA ALA A 144 -2.14 -7.80 9.46
C ALA A 144 -0.84 -7.03 9.36
N THR A 145 -0.56 -6.20 10.35
CA THR A 145 0.67 -5.39 10.38
C THR A 145 1.54 -5.80 11.56
N THR A 146 2.77 -6.18 11.25
CA THR A 146 3.81 -6.45 12.26
C THR A 146 4.83 -5.32 12.25
N VAL A 147 5.09 -4.72 13.42
CA VAL A 147 6.06 -3.64 13.58
C VAL A 147 7.40 -4.20 14.03
N SER A 148 8.46 -3.82 13.35
CA SER A 148 9.84 -4.10 13.71
C SER A 148 10.59 -2.81 14.00
N ILE A 149 11.18 -2.70 15.18
CA ILE A 149 12.01 -1.56 15.55
C ILE A 149 13.47 -1.87 15.17
N THR A 150 14.04 -1.02 14.33
CA THR A 150 15.42 -1.15 13.87
C THR A 150 16.24 0.07 14.29
N PRO A 151 17.59 0.02 14.22
CA PRO A 151 18.43 1.20 14.45
C PRO A 151 18.14 2.37 13.48
N TYR A 152 17.51 2.09 12.33
CA TYR A 152 17.17 3.07 11.30
C TYR A 152 15.73 3.57 11.37
N GLY A 153 14.92 3.03 12.29
CA GLY A 153 13.52 3.39 12.47
C GLY A 153 12.59 2.19 12.52
N GLU A 154 11.31 2.46 12.53
CA GLU A 154 10.27 1.44 12.53
C GLU A 154 9.97 0.98 11.11
N LEU A 155 9.83 -0.32 10.94
CA LEU A 155 9.40 -0.97 9.72
C LEU A 155 8.09 -1.72 9.96
N PHE A 156 7.18 -1.64 9.01
CA PHE A 156 5.86 -2.25 9.04
C PHE A 156 5.77 -3.35 7.99
N LEU A 157 5.71 -4.60 8.42
CA LEU A 157 5.38 -5.72 7.54
C LEU A 157 3.86 -5.82 7.43
N ASN A 158 3.33 -5.53 6.26
CA ASN A 158 1.91 -5.65 5.94
C ASN A 158 1.66 -6.94 5.18
N GLN A 159 0.66 -7.70 5.63
CA GLN A 159 0.26 -8.98 5.07
C GLN A 159 -1.23 -8.94 4.76
N TYR A 160 -1.65 -9.48 3.61
CA TYR A 160 -3.05 -9.53 3.19
C TYR A 160 -3.59 -10.94 3.38
N LEU A 161 -4.46 -11.10 4.36
CA LEU A 161 -5.04 -12.37 4.77
C LEU A 161 -6.40 -12.56 4.07
N PRO A 162 -6.56 -13.52 3.15
CA PRO A 162 -7.82 -13.71 2.45
C PRO A 162 -8.91 -14.19 3.41
N LEU A 163 -10.09 -13.59 3.35
CA LEU A 163 -11.25 -13.91 4.20
C LEU A 163 -12.28 -14.80 3.48
N ASP A 164 -12.16 -14.99 2.18
CA ASP A 164 -13.02 -15.89 1.40
C ASP A 164 -12.21 -16.75 0.43
N ASP A 165 -12.87 -17.75 -0.13
CA ASP A 165 -12.24 -18.71 -1.04
C ASP A 165 -11.85 -18.07 -2.38
N HIS A 166 -12.62 -17.10 -2.87
CA HIS A 166 -12.31 -16.39 -4.12
C HIS A 166 -10.98 -15.64 -3.99
N THR A 167 -10.83 -14.82 -2.94
CA THR A 167 -9.62 -14.05 -2.66
C THR A 167 -8.42 -14.99 -2.39
N ARG A 168 -8.64 -16.10 -1.67
CA ARG A 168 -7.60 -17.10 -1.43
C ARG A 168 -7.11 -17.75 -2.71
N ASN A 169 -8.03 -18.14 -3.59
CA ASN A 169 -7.69 -18.77 -4.87
C ASN A 169 -6.96 -17.79 -5.79
N LEU A 170 -7.34 -16.49 -5.80
CA LEU A 170 -6.61 -15.46 -6.51
C LEU A 170 -5.16 -15.36 -6.01
N PHE A 171 -4.94 -15.25 -4.70
CA PHE A 171 -3.59 -15.13 -4.16
C PHE A 171 -2.74 -16.37 -4.49
N SER A 172 -3.33 -17.56 -4.42
CA SER A 172 -2.65 -18.80 -4.84
C SER A 172 -2.32 -18.84 -6.33
N ALA A 173 -3.19 -18.33 -7.18
CA ALA A 173 -2.92 -18.21 -8.61
C ALA A 173 -1.77 -17.22 -8.91
N LEU A 174 -1.74 -16.08 -8.23
CA LEU A 174 -0.66 -15.11 -8.34
C LEU A 174 0.69 -15.68 -7.84
N GLU A 175 0.67 -16.46 -6.76
CA GLU A 175 1.86 -17.17 -6.26
C GLU A 175 2.41 -18.16 -7.30
N GLN A 176 1.55 -18.94 -7.93
CA GLN A 176 1.95 -19.89 -8.98
C GLN A 176 2.54 -19.20 -10.20
N GLN A 177 1.96 -18.09 -10.62
CA GLN A 177 2.49 -17.27 -11.72
C GLN A 177 3.88 -16.70 -11.38
N ALA A 178 4.08 -16.25 -10.15
CA ALA A 178 5.37 -15.76 -9.67
C ALA A 178 6.45 -16.85 -9.66
N GLY A 179 6.09 -18.09 -9.32
CA GLY A 179 7.01 -19.24 -9.34
C GLY A 179 7.45 -19.65 -10.76
N GLN A 180 6.75 -19.21 -11.80
CA GLN A 180 7.06 -19.51 -13.21
C GLN A 180 7.84 -18.39 -13.93
N GLY A 181 7.99 -17.22 -13.39
CA GLY A 181 8.56 -16.05 -14.04
C GLY A 181 9.56 -15.29 -13.19
N VAL A 182 10.79 -15.35 -13.66
CA VAL A 182 11.91 -14.38 -13.50
C VAL A 182 11.94 -13.52 -12.24
N VAL A 183 12.91 -13.84 -11.40
CA VAL A 183 13.44 -12.99 -10.34
C VAL A 183 13.88 -11.64 -10.93
N THR A 184 13.12 -10.57 -10.70
CA THR A 184 13.63 -9.23 -10.90
C THR A 184 14.21 -8.79 -9.55
N GLU A 185 15.52 -8.93 -9.38
CA GLU A 185 16.23 -8.34 -8.26
C GLU A 185 16.07 -6.83 -8.35
N LEU A 186 15.44 -6.26 -7.35
CA LEU A 186 15.49 -4.82 -7.07
C LEU A 186 16.80 -4.57 -6.35
N ALA A 187 17.83 -4.12 -7.08
CA ALA A 187 19.10 -3.66 -6.54
C ALA A 187 19.04 -2.17 -6.21
#